data_7029681a66596f801b0f97709799257b
#
_entry.id   7029681a66596f801b0f97709799257b
#
_cell.length_a   1.000
_cell.length_b   1.000
_cell.length_c   1.000
_cell.angle_alpha   90.00
_cell.angle_beta   90.00
_cell.angle_gamma   90.00
#
_symmetry.space_group_name_H-M   'P 1'
#
loop_
_entity.id
_entity.type
_entity.pdbx_description
1 polymer ?
#
loop_
_entity_poly.entity_id
_entity_poly.type
_entity_poly.pdbx_seq_one_letter_code
_entity_poly.pdbx_strand_id
1 'polypeptide(L)'
;MQETSEEPIEKLPDLDSSLFEKFLPDKIGLEPDADIYMNFMKAHECYDAIPTSSKLVVFDTTLQVKKAFLAMVANGVRAAPLWNNKEQRFVGMLTITDFINILHRFYTSPMVQIYELENHRIETWREIYLQGSFKKLVSISPNDSLFDAVYSLIQNKIHRLPVIDPVSGNVLYILTHKRILKYFHLFASKLPKPSFMKKTLQELGIGTYKDVALIEETSSVYEALGVFVARRVSALPVVNNLGKVVNLYSRFDAINLAAQQAYNNLDVSIMDSLQQRWHCFENVLKCYAHETLEVIIERLVEHEVLMPASIPERQWATRERADPGFVECKWTSREEGNESMK
;
A
#
# COMPACT_ATOMS: atom_id res chain seq x y z
N MET A 1 24.49 -18.46 35.96
CA MET A 1 25.00 -17.83 34.76
C MET A 1 24.73 -18.81 33.63
N GLN A 2 23.62 -18.63 32.94
CA GLN A 2 23.32 -19.34 31.69
C GLN A 2 23.42 -18.32 30.60
N GLU A 3 24.38 -18.47 29.71
CA GLU A 3 24.54 -17.69 28.49
C GLU A 3 23.41 -18.06 27.54
N THR A 4 22.53 -17.11 27.26
CA THR A 4 21.56 -17.21 26.17
C THR A 4 22.28 -16.90 24.87
N SER A 5 22.47 -17.92 24.05
CA SER A 5 23.00 -17.82 22.69
C SER A 5 21.99 -17.01 21.85
N GLU A 6 22.38 -15.81 21.44
CA GLU A 6 21.69 -15.04 20.40
C GLU A 6 21.91 -15.74 19.06
N GLU A 7 20.83 -16.27 18.49
CA GLU A 7 20.83 -16.73 17.10
C GLU A 7 21.02 -15.53 16.16
N PRO A 8 21.85 -15.64 15.11
CA PRO A 8 22.10 -14.56 14.18
C PRO A 8 20.83 -14.29 13.34
N ILE A 9 20.45 -13.02 13.29
CA ILE A 9 19.37 -12.51 12.45
C ILE A 9 19.70 -12.87 10.99
N GLU A 10 18.98 -13.84 10.44
CA GLU A 10 19.05 -14.20 9.03
C GLU A 10 18.80 -12.97 8.16
N LYS A 11 19.79 -12.61 7.34
CA LYS A 11 19.63 -11.57 6.32
C LYS A 11 18.52 -11.99 5.35
N LEU A 12 17.41 -11.27 5.39
CA LEU A 12 16.31 -11.42 4.44
C LEU A 12 16.84 -11.36 3.00
N PRO A 13 16.41 -12.29 2.12
CA PRO A 13 16.84 -12.30 0.73
C PRO A 13 16.47 -10.96 0.06
N ASP A 14 17.45 -10.39 -0.64
CA ASP A 14 17.26 -9.20 -1.45
C ASP A 14 16.12 -9.44 -2.46
N LEU A 15 15.04 -8.68 -2.32
CA LEU A 15 13.99 -8.65 -3.33
C LEU A 15 14.65 -8.23 -4.65
N ASP A 16 14.42 -9.04 -5.67
CA ASP A 16 14.95 -8.96 -7.02
C ASP A 16 15.19 -7.50 -7.49
N SER A 17 16.41 -7.05 -7.36
CA SER A 17 16.87 -5.73 -7.83
C SER A 17 16.72 -5.59 -9.34
N SER A 18 16.58 -6.72 -10.07
CA SER A 18 16.44 -6.76 -11.51
C SER A 18 15.18 -6.07 -12.02
N LEU A 19 14.10 -6.05 -11.24
CA LEU A 19 12.89 -5.31 -11.58
C LEU A 19 13.09 -3.79 -11.52
N PHE A 20 13.92 -3.32 -10.58
CA PHE A 20 14.21 -1.89 -10.45
C PHE A 20 15.28 -1.40 -11.44
N GLU A 21 16.23 -2.26 -11.81
CA GLU A 21 17.22 -1.94 -12.85
C GLU A 21 16.58 -1.71 -14.21
N LYS A 22 15.42 -2.29 -14.49
CA LYS A 22 14.65 -2.06 -15.71
C LYS A 22 14.02 -0.66 -15.79
N PHE A 23 13.87 0.03 -14.67
CA PHE A 23 13.26 1.37 -14.60
C PHE A 23 14.27 2.50 -14.41
N LEU A 24 15.57 2.22 -14.44
CA LEU A 24 16.60 3.27 -14.46
C LEU A 24 16.64 3.94 -15.83
N PRO A 25 16.71 5.28 -15.92
CA PRO A 25 16.67 6.03 -17.17
C PRO A 25 17.71 5.60 -18.23
N ASP A 26 18.85 5.07 -17.79
CA ASP A 26 19.98 4.73 -18.66
C ASP A 26 19.89 3.34 -19.30
N LYS A 27 18.91 2.50 -18.93
CA LYS A 27 18.77 1.11 -19.42
C LYS A 27 17.46 0.81 -20.15
N ILE A 28 16.53 1.74 -20.19
CA ILE A 28 15.30 1.58 -20.96
C ILE A 28 15.63 1.98 -22.38
N GLY A 29 15.65 1.00 -23.29
CA GLY A 29 15.42 1.27 -24.71
C GLY A 29 13.98 1.81 -24.81
N LEU A 30 13.82 3.09 -24.51
CA LEU A 30 12.53 3.77 -24.52
C LEU A 30 11.96 3.64 -25.94
N GLU A 31 10.74 3.12 -26.04
CA GLU A 31 9.99 3.24 -27.29
C GLU A 31 9.98 4.73 -27.67
N PRO A 32 10.14 5.08 -28.94
CA PRO A 32 10.33 6.48 -29.39
C PRO A 32 9.24 7.45 -28.94
N ASP A 33 8.08 6.93 -28.53
CA ASP A 33 6.90 7.69 -28.09
C ASP A 33 6.73 7.73 -26.55
N ALA A 34 7.56 7.05 -25.76
CA ALA A 34 7.50 7.06 -24.29
C ALA A 34 7.84 8.44 -23.71
N ASP A 35 8.63 9.24 -24.42
CA ASP A 35 9.00 10.60 -24.04
C ASP A 35 7.79 11.53 -23.86
N ILE A 36 6.68 11.27 -24.53
CA ILE A 36 5.47 12.09 -24.44
C ILE A 36 4.99 12.16 -22.98
N TYR A 37 4.87 11.00 -22.34
CA TYR A 37 4.39 10.93 -20.95
C TYR A 37 5.44 11.39 -19.96
N MET A 38 6.70 11.12 -20.22
CA MET A 38 7.79 11.60 -19.38
C MET A 38 7.89 13.13 -19.40
N ASN A 39 7.80 13.75 -20.58
CA ASN A 39 7.80 15.19 -20.75
C ASN A 39 6.60 15.85 -20.08
N PHE A 40 5.41 15.23 -20.17
CA PHE A 40 4.24 15.69 -19.42
C PHE A 40 4.53 15.71 -17.90
N MET A 41 5.04 14.62 -17.34
CA MET A 41 5.34 14.57 -15.91
C MET A 41 6.43 15.52 -15.46
N LYS A 42 7.41 15.83 -16.33
CA LYS A 42 8.46 16.82 -16.07
C LYS A 42 7.94 18.27 -16.13
N ALA A 43 6.89 18.50 -16.91
CA ALA A 43 6.30 19.83 -17.11
C ALA A 43 5.26 20.21 -16.03
N HIS A 44 4.86 19.27 -15.17
CA HIS A 44 3.85 19.49 -14.12
C HIS A 44 4.48 19.32 -12.74
N GLU A 45 4.12 20.22 -11.83
CA GLU A 45 4.62 20.25 -10.47
C GLU A 45 3.82 19.32 -9.55
N CYS A 46 4.43 18.90 -8.43
CA CYS A 46 3.74 18.14 -7.40
C CYS A 46 2.52 18.88 -6.85
N TYR A 47 2.59 20.21 -6.80
CA TYR A 47 1.49 21.07 -6.38
C TYR A 47 0.24 20.88 -7.25
N ASP A 48 0.38 20.73 -8.55
CA ASP A 48 -0.74 20.53 -9.49
C ASP A 48 -1.55 19.28 -9.18
N ALA A 49 -0.91 18.25 -8.63
CA ALA A 49 -1.58 17.02 -8.26
C ALA A 49 -2.27 17.07 -6.89
N ILE A 50 -2.10 18.12 -6.10
CA ILE A 50 -2.77 18.27 -4.81
C ILE A 50 -4.25 18.59 -5.06
N PRO A 51 -5.21 17.87 -4.43
CA PRO A 51 -6.62 18.19 -4.56
C PRO A 51 -6.97 19.50 -3.84
N THR A 52 -8.02 20.17 -4.28
CA THR A 52 -8.51 21.42 -3.67
C THR A 52 -8.84 21.27 -2.18
N SER A 53 -9.30 20.06 -1.79
CA SER A 53 -9.54 19.71 -0.40
C SER A 53 -8.93 18.34 -0.10
N SER A 54 -8.29 18.21 1.05
CA SER A 54 -7.70 16.94 1.47
C SER A 54 -7.76 16.80 2.99
N LYS A 55 -7.88 15.56 3.45
CA LYS A 55 -7.76 15.24 4.86
C LYS A 55 -6.30 14.91 5.17
N LEU A 56 -5.66 15.75 5.97
CA LEU A 56 -4.31 15.52 6.49
C LEU A 56 -4.39 15.36 8.00
N VAL A 57 -3.86 14.26 8.50
CA VAL A 57 -3.72 14.00 9.94
C VAL A 57 -2.23 13.97 10.26
N VAL A 58 -1.84 14.71 11.29
CA VAL A 58 -0.47 14.76 11.80
C VAL A 58 -0.45 14.25 13.22
N PHE A 59 0.53 13.44 13.59
CA PHE A 59 0.70 12.98 14.96
C PHE A 59 1.99 13.51 15.58
N ASP A 60 1.88 13.95 16.82
CA ASP A 60 3.06 14.19 17.63
C ASP A 60 3.69 12.86 18.05
N THR A 61 5.02 12.79 18.04
CA THR A 61 5.78 11.57 18.40
C THR A 61 5.56 11.13 19.86
N THR A 62 5.09 12.02 20.71
CA THR A 62 4.76 11.71 22.13
C THR A 62 3.42 11.03 22.31
N LEU A 63 2.59 10.95 21.22
CA LEU A 63 1.30 10.28 21.26
C LEU A 63 1.46 8.76 21.45
N GLN A 64 0.54 8.15 22.21
CA GLN A 64 0.50 6.69 22.34
C GLN A 64 0.17 6.02 21.02
N VAL A 65 0.85 4.91 20.71
CA VAL A 65 0.70 4.14 19.45
C VAL A 65 -0.77 3.75 19.25
N LYS A 66 -1.43 3.19 20.25
CA LYS A 66 -2.86 2.83 20.19
C LYS A 66 -3.76 4.01 19.79
N LYS A 67 -3.58 5.17 20.40
CA LYS A 67 -4.39 6.36 20.08
C LYS A 67 -4.15 6.83 18.66
N ALA A 68 -2.90 6.78 18.18
CA ALA A 68 -2.58 7.13 16.80
C ALA A 68 -3.28 6.19 15.81
N PHE A 69 -3.25 4.88 16.03
CA PHE A 69 -3.93 3.93 15.14
C PHE A 69 -5.44 4.07 15.17
N LEU A 70 -6.06 4.25 16.34
CA LEU A 70 -7.49 4.53 16.43
C LEU A 70 -7.87 5.81 15.68
N ALA A 71 -7.05 6.86 15.79
CA ALA A 71 -7.27 8.11 15.07
C ALA A 71 -7.10 7.92 13.54
N MET A 72 -6.14 7.10 13.09
CA MET A 72 -6.00 6.76 11.67
C MET A 72 -7.26 6.08 11.13
N VAL A 73 -7.80 5.11 11.87
CA VAL A 73 -9.03 4.40 11.49
C VAL A 73 -10.23 5.35 11.48
N ALA A 74 -10.44 6.11 12.55
CA ALA A 74 -11.56 7.05 12.66
C ALA A 74 -11.56 8.12 11.56
N ASN A 75 -10.37 8.50 11.08
CA ASN A 75 -10.22 9.46 9.98
C ASN A 75 -10.13 8.79 8.59
N GLY A 76 -10.12 7.47 8.48
CA GLY A 76 -9.97 6.75 7.22
C GLY A 76 -8.62 6.95 6.54
N VAL A 77 -7.58 7.37 7.28
CA VAL A 77 -6.23 7.62 6.73
C VAL A 77 -5.33 6.41 6.89
N ARG A 78 -4.44 6.19 5.94
CA ARG A 78 -3.54 5.03 5.90
C ARG A 78 -2.10 5.35 6.27
N ALA A 79 -1.80 6.62 6.42
CA ALA A 79 -0.52 7.13 6.87
C ALA A 79 -0.69 8.54 7.42
N ALA A 80 0.18 8.91 8.35
CA ALA A 80 0.21 10.24 8.94
C ALA A 80 1.67 10.69 9.15
N PRO A 81 2.03 11.93 8.83
CA PRO A 81 3.31 12.50 9.16
C PRO A 81 3.49 12.59 10.68
N LEU A 82 4.73 12.38 11.11
CA LEU A 82 5.12 12.45 12.51
C LEU A 82 5.87 13.74 12.80
N TRP A 83 5.31 14.56 13.65
CA TRP A 83 5.91 15.78 14.15
C TRP A 83 6.70 15.54 15.42
N ASN A 84 7.94 15.99 15.48
CA ASN A 84 8.72 15.98 16.70
C ASN A 84 8.75 17.41 17.29
N ASN A 85 8.05 17.57 18.42
CA ASN A 85 7.95 18.88 19.06
C ASN A 85 9.27 19.37 19.68
N LYS A 86 10.20 18.46 20.00
CA LYS A 86 11.54 18.84 20.50
C LYS A 86 12.43 19.37 19.37
N GLU A 87 12.35 18.75 18.20
CA GLU A 87 13.16 19.11 17.03
C GLU A 87 12.48 20.12 16.12
N GLN A 88 11.19 20.45 16.37
CA GLN A 88 10.38 21.37 15.57
C GLN A 88 10.40 21.02 14.08
N ARG A 89 10.30 19.72 13.76
CA ARG A 89 10.30 19.21 12.38
C ARG A 89 9.55 17.89 12.24
N PHE A 90 9.20 17.56 11.00
CA PHE A 90 8.71 16.25 10.65
C PHE A 90 9.87 15.23 10.62
N VAL A 91 9.69 14.10 11.29
CA VAL A 91 10.75 13.09 11.48
C VAL A 91 10.45 11.76 10.80
N GLY A 92 9.25 11.57 10.28
CA GLY A 92 8.88 10.32 9.63
C GLY A 92 7.40 10.23 9.31
N MET A 93 6.98 9.02 8.97
CA MET A 93 5.58 8.65 8.71
C MET A 93 5.17 7.50 9.62
N LEU A 94 3.96 7.54 10.14
CA LEU A 94 3.28 6.37 10.72
C LEU A 94 2.34 5.78 9.68
N THR A 95 2.41 4.48 9.48
CA THR A 95 1.65 3.79 8.42
C THR A 95 0.92 2.56 8.95
N ILE A 96 -0.04 2.06 8.18
CA ILE A 96 -0.70 0.77 8.46
C ILE A 96 0.30 -0.37 8.59
N THR A 97 1.39 -0.32 7.82
CA THR A 97 2.43 -1.35 7.87
C THR A 97 3.09 -1.44 9.25
N ASP A 98 3.29 -0.30 9.90
CA ASP A 98 3.86 -0.26 11.26
C ASP A 98 2.94 -0.97 12.25
N PHE A 99 1.62 -0.74 12.13
CA PHE A 99 0.63 -1.43 12.96
C PHE A 99 0.63 -2.95 12.73
N ILE A 100 0.66 -3.40 11.48
CA ILE A 100 0.75 -4.83 11.14
C ILE A 100 2.00 -5.46 11.74
N ASN A 101 3.14 -4.78 11.66
CA ASN A 101 4.39 -5.26 12.25
C ASN A 101 4.29 -5.39 13.78
N ILE A 102 3.62 -4.42 14.44
CA ILE A 102 3.39 -4.48 15.88
C ILE A 102 2.49 -5.67 16.23
N LEU A 103 1.35 -5.80 15.57
CA LEU A 103 0.44 -6.91 15.81
C LEU A 103 1.12 -8.26 15.60
N HIS A 104 1.76 -8.46 14.46
CA HIS A 104 2.40 -9.72 14.14
C HIS A 104 3.52 -10.09 15.13
N ARG A 105 4.30 -9.09 15.58
CA ARG A 105 5.44 -9.34 16.47
C ARG A 105 5.04 -9.63 17.91
N PHE A 106 3.99 -8.97 18.42
CA PHE A 106 3.66 -8.98 19.85
C PHE A 106 2.37 -9.71 20.19
N TYR A 107 1.64 -10.18 19.18
CA TYR A 107 0.47 -11.01 19.43
C TYR A 107 0.90 -12.37 20.00
N THR A 108 0.34 -12.73 21.13
CA THR A 108 0.61 -14.01 21.79
C THR A 108 -0.64 -14.89 21.82
N SER A 109 -1.78 -14.31 22.24
CA SER A 109 -3.07 -15.02 22.26
C SER A 109 -4.21 -14.02 22.52
N PRO A 110 -5.48 -14.40 22.27
CA PRO A 110 -6.64 -13.53 22.52
C PRO A 110 -6.78 -13.08 23.97
N MET A 111 -6.19 -13.80 24.91
CA MET A 111 -6.29 -13.52 26.35
C MET A 111 -5.21 -12.52 26.85
N VAL A 112 -4.22 -12.22 26.03
CA VAL A 112 -3.10 -11.36 26.41
C VAL A 112 -3.18 -10.04 25.68
N GLN A 113 -3.22 -8.93 26.43
CA GLN A 113 -3.16 -7.60 25.85
C GLN A 113 -1.76 -7.32 25.29
N ILE A 114 -1.71 -6.66 24.14
CA ILE A 114 -0.44 -6.25 23.52
C ILE A 114 0.05 -5.00 24.24
N TYR A 115 0.94 -5.21 25.23
CA TYR A 115 1.49 -4.14 26.06
C TYR A 115 2.15 -3.01 25.25
N GLU A 116 2.87 -3.38 24.20
CA GLU A 116 3.59 -2.46 23.29
C GLU A 116 2.64 -1.52 22.57
N LEU A 117 1.46 -1.99 22.20
CA LEU A 117 0.43 -1.19 21.57
C LEU A 117 -0.25 -0.25 22.57
N GLU A 118 -0.52 -0.75 23.78
CA GLU A 118 -1.30 -0.04 24.80
C GLU A 118 -0.51 1.09 25.47
N ASN A 119 0.78 0.88 25.72
CA ASN A 119 1.56 1.73 26.63
C ASN A 119 2.67 2.53 25.96
N HIS A 120 3.18 2.09 24.82
CA HIS A 120 4.29 2.80 24.18
C HIS A 120 3.84 4.07 23.44
N ARG A 121 4.68 5.09 23.50
CA ARG A 121 4.61 6.27 22.63
C ARG A 121 5.25 5.96 21.28
N ILE A 122 4.87 6.71 20.27
CA ILE A 122 5.42 6.57 18.90
C ILE A 122 6.94 6.76 18.94
N GLU A 123 7.47 7.76 19.66
CA GLU A 123 8.91 7.99 19.80
C GLU A 123 9.64 6.77 20.34
N THR A 124 9.18 6.23 21.48
CA THR A 124 9.78 5.06 22.15
C THR A 124 9.71 3.81 21.25
N TRP A 125 8.54 3.59 20.63
CA TRP A 125 8.38 2.46 19.70
C TRP A 125 9.37 2.57 18.52
N ARG A 126 9.54 3.75 17.94
CA ARG A 126 10.50 3.98 16.86
C ARG A 126 11.94 3.73 17.29
N GLU A 127 12.32 4.20 18.46
CA GLU A 127 13.68 4.00 19.00
C GLU A 127 13.99 2.52 19.23
N ILE A 128 13.05 1.75 19.78
CA ILE A 128 13.25 0.33 20.12
C ILE A 128 13.26 -0.55 18.84
N TYR A 129 12.31 -0.32 17.92
CA TYR A 129 12.05 -1.27 16.83
C TYR A 129 12.58 -0.84 15.47
N LEU A 130 12.94 0.43 15.30
CA LEU A 130 13.58 0.93 14.10
C LEU A 130 15.10 1.13 14.24
N GLN A 131 15.69 0.66 15.34
CA GLN A 131 17.16 0.64 15.52
C GLN A 131 17.81 -0.04 14.32
N GLY A 132 18.51 0.73 13.48
CA GLY A 132 19.13 0.27 12.24
C GLY A 132 18.34 0.53 10.96
N SER A 133 17.07 0.92 11.03
CA SER A 133 16.23 1.25 9.88
C SER A 133 15.72 2.70 9.92
N PHE A 134 16.42 3.62 10.55
CA PHE A 134 16.09 5.05 10.50
C PHE A 134 16.19 5.54 9.05
N LYS A 135 15.18 5.22 8.26
CA LYS A 135 15.01 5.90 6.99
C LYS A 135 14.66 7.35 7.31
N LYS A 136 15.57 8.24 6.95
CA LYS A 136 15.31 9.69 6.91
C LYS A 136 13.95 9.89 6.22
N LEU A 137 13.16 10.83 6.73
CA LEU A 137 11.90 11.18 6.07
C LEU A 137 12.21 11.55 4.61
N VAL A 138 11.66 10.78 3.69
CA VAL A 138 11.69 11.11 2.26
C VAL A 138 10.50 12.00 1.99
N SER A 139 10.75 13.18 1.48
CA SER A 139 9.73 14.18 1.13
C SER A 139 10.10 14.85 -0.19
N ILE A 140 9.16 15.57 -0.76
CA ILE A 140 9.33 16.30 -2.00
C ILE A 140 8.77 17.71 -1.84
N SER A 141 9.33 18.68 -2.59
CA SER A 141 8.82 20.04 -2.63
C SER A 141 7.56 20.14 -3.51
N PRO A 142 6.62 21.05 -3.22
CA PRO A 142 5.48 21.30 -4.10
C PRO A 142 5.90 21.75 -5.52
N ASN A 143 7.05 22.38 -5.67
CA ASN A 143 7.56 22.88 -6.95
C ASN A 143 8.40 21.84 -7.73
N ASP A 144 8.70 20.68 -7.12
CA ASP A 144 9.36 19.60 -7.84
C ASP A 144 8.39 18.95 -8.83
N SER A 145 8.95 18.34 -9.89
CA SER A 145 8.13 17.73 -10.93
C SER A 145 7.41 16.45 -10.48
N LEU A 146 6.31 16.12 -11.13
CA LEU A 146 5.66 14.82 -10.94
C LEU A 146 6.58 13.66 -11.34
N PHE A 147 7.51 13.89 -12.27
CA PHE A 147 8.53 12.90 -12.64
C PHE A 147 9.44 12.60 -11.44
N ASP A 148 9.93 13.63 -10.75
CA ASP A 148 10.77 13.47 -9.55
C ASP A 148 9.99 12.80 -8.42
N ALA A 149 8.69 13.06 -8.30
CA ALA A 149 7.83 12.38 -7.33
C ALA A 149 7.73 10.88 -7.62
N VAL A 150 7.47 10.49 -8.86
CA VAL A 150 7.41 9.08 -9.27
C VAL A 150 8.76 8.41 -9.06
N TYR A 151 9.84 9.06 -9.47
CA TYR A 151 11.20 8.57 -9.27
C TYR A 151 11.51 8.35 -7.77
N SER A 152 11.19 9.33 -6.93
CA SER A 152 11.38 9.24 -5.47
C SER A 152 10.57 8.09 -4.85
N LEU A 153 9.31 7.88 -5.25
CA LEU A 153 8.47 6.78 -4.79
C LEU A 153 9.08 5.41 -5.13
N ILE A 154 9.57 5.26 -6.36
CA ILE A 154 10.17 4.01 -6.86
C ILE A 154 11.52 3.75 -6.19
N GLN A 155 12.43 4.73 -6.23
CA GLN A 155 13.79 4.62 -5.70
C GLN A 155 13.81 4.28 -4.20
N ASN A 156 12.93 4.89 -3.42
CA ASN A 156 12.84 4.65 -1.99
C ASN A 156 11.92 3.47 -1.62
N LYS A 157 11.29 2.83 -2.61
CA LYS A 157 10.32 1.73 -2.41
C LYS A 157 9.21 2.12 -1.41
N ILE A 158 8.69 3.34 -1.53
CA ILE A 158 7.62 3.88 -0.70
C ILE A 158 6.36 4.12 -1.51
N HIS A 159 5.20 4.07 -0.87
CA HIS A 159 3.90 4.28 -1.51
C HIS A 159 3.27 5.63 -1.19
N ARG A 160 3.90 6.41 -0.31
CA ARG A 160 3.40 7.68 0.21
C ARG A 160 4.54 8.65 0.36
N LEU A 161 4.42 9.77 -0.31
CA LEU A 161 5.45 10.80 -0.38
C LEU A 161 4.87 12.11 0.17
N PRO A 162 5.27 12.54 1.37
CA PRO A 162 4.88 13.85 1.89
C PRO A 162 5.39 14.97 0.98
N VAL A 163 4.49 15.87 0.60
CA VAL A 163 4.83 17.13 -0.06
C VAL A 163 4.99 18.18 1.04
N ILE A 164 6.20 18.68 1.20
CA ILE A 164 6.57 19.63 2.26
C ILE A 164 7.01 20.93 1.63
N ASP A 165 6.39 22.01 2.04
CA ASP A 165 6.81 23.36 1.66
C ASP A 165 8.17 23.68 2.30
N PRO A 166 9.21 23.94 1.50
CA PRO A 166 10.57 24.18 2.02
C PRO A 166 10.69 25.47 2.84
N VAL A 167 9.78 26.42 2.65
CA VAL A 167 9.82 27.73 3.33
C VAL A 167 9.21 27.64 4.73
N SER A 168 8.01 27.09 4.83
CA SER A 168 7.27 26.97 6.11
C SER A 168 7.58 25.69 6.86
N GLY A 169 8.11 24.66 6.18
CA GLY A 169 8.28 23.32 6.73
C GLY A 169 6.96 22.53 6.88
N ASN A 170 5.83 23.07 6.41
CA ASN A 170 4.52 22.44 6.55
C ASN A 170 4.32 21.33 5.52
N VAL A 171 3.69 20.25 5.96
CA VAL A 171 3.19 19.21 5.04
C VAL A 171 1.91 19.71 4.40
N LEU A 172 1.92 19.80 3.07
CA LEU A 172 0.76 20.21 2.28
C LEU A 172 -0.15 19.03 1.93
N TYR A 173 0.47 17.90 1.58
CA TYR A 173 -0.25 16.71 1.12
C TYR A 173 0.60 15.44 1.27
N ILE A 174 -0.03 14.27 1.16
CA ILE A 174 0.66 12.98 1.03
C ILE A 174 0.39 12.44 -0.37
N LEU A 175 1.35 12.61 -1.26
CA LEU A 175 1.26 12.17 -2.64
C LEU A 175 1.37 10.64 -2.72
N THR A 176 0.59 10.03 -3.61
CA THR A 176 0.53 8.58 -3.81
C THR A 176 0.54 8.24 -5.29
N HIS A 177 0.97 7.02 -5.65
CA HIS A 177 0.89 6.53 -7.03
C HIS A 177 -0.52 6.69 -7.62
N LYS A 178 -1.57 6.37 -6.83
CA LYS A 178 -2.97 6.52 -7.26
C LYS A 178 -3.28 7.96 -7.64
N ARG A 179 -2.88 8.92 -6.82
CA ARG A 179 -3.17 10.34 -7.08
C ARG A 179 -2.44 10.85 -8.32
N ILE A 180 -1.19 10.45 -8.47
CA ILE A 180 -0.40 10.79 -9.68
C ILE A 180 -1.05 10.16 -10.92
N LEU A 181 -1.45 8.90 -10.84
CA LEU A 181 -2.10 8.20 -11.94
C LEU A 181 -3.45 8.87 -12.32
N LYS A 182 -4.26 9.25 -11.33
CA LYS A 182 -5.54 9.96 -11.55
C LYS A 182 -5.30 11.32 -12.21
N TYR A 183 -4.33 12.09 -11.71
CA TYR A 183 -3.94 13.37 -12.30
C TYR A 183 -3.50 13.19 -13.75
N PHE A 184 -2.59 12.24 -13.98
CA PHE A 184 -2.09 11.91 -15.29
C PHE A 184 -3.22 11.52 -16.26
N HIS A 185 -4.12 10.62 -15.85
CA HIS A 185 -5.24 10.21 -16.69
C HIS A 185 -6.15 11.37 -17.08
N LEU A 186 -6.45 12.29 -16.15
CA LEU A 186 -7.31 13.44 -16.41
C LEU A 186 -6.68 14.45 -17.38
N PHE A 187 -5.41 14.77 -17.21
CA PHE A 187 -4.76 15.84 -17.93
C PHE A 187 -3.96 15.39 -19.15
N ALA A 188 -3.45 14.17 -19.16
CA ALA A 188 -2.74 13.59 -20.30
C ALA A 188 -3.67 12.94 -21.35
N SER A 189 -4.99 12.94 -21.13
CA SER A 189 -5.96 12.30 -22.02
C SER A 189 -5.95 12.85 -23.46
N LYS A 190 -5.51 14.10 -23.63
CA LYS A 190 -5.38 14.78 -24.93
C LYS A 190 -4.05 14.51 -25.65
N LEU A 191 -3.09 13.91 -24.96
CA LEU A 191 -1.79 13.59 -25.54
C LEU A 191 -1.89 12.32 -26.43
N PRO A 192 -1.04 12.23 -27.46
CA PRO A 192 -0.90 10.98 -28.20
C PRO A 192 -0.58 9.84 -27.24
N LYS A 193 -1.29 8.71 -27.38
CA LYS A 193 -1.08 7.55 -26.52
C LYS A 193 0.13 6.76 -27.04
N PRO A 194 1.16 6.55 -26.21
CA PRO A 194 2.31 5.73 -26.58
C PRO A 194 1.92 4.30 -26.95
N SER A 195 2.71 3.68 -27.81
CA SER A 195 2.46 2.33 -28.33
C SER A 195 2.33 1.26 -27.25
N PHE A 196 3.08 1.40 -26.15
CA PHE A 196 3.03 0.47 -25.03
C PHE A 196 1.66 0.44 -24.31
N MET A 197 0.83 1.47 -24.43
CA MET A 197 -0.53 1.49 -23.86
C MET A 197 -1.43 0.41 -24.46
N LYS A 198 -1.16 -0.02 -25.70
CA LYS A 198 -1.89 -1.10 -26.40
C LYS A 198 -1.35 -2.49 -26.09
N LYS A 199 -0.23 -2.60 -25.39
CA LYS A 199 0.35 -3.86 -24.96
C LYS A 199 -0.34 -4.37 -23.69
N THR A 200 -0.36 -5.70 -23.53
CA THR A 200 -0.86 -6.35 -22.32
C THR A 200 0.14 -6.23 -21.17
N LEU A 201 -0.31 -6.45 -19.92
CA LEU A 201 0.58 -6.46 -18.76
C LEU A 201 1.69 -7.51 -18.90
N GLN A 202 1.35 -8.67 -19.50
CA GLN A 202 2.31 -9.76 -19.69
C GLN A 202 3.41 -9.38 -20.71
N GLU A 203 3.05 -8.74 -21.81
CA GLU A 203 4.03 -8.26 -22.81
C GLU A 203 4.94 -7.19 -22.23
N LEU A 204 4.42 -6.35 -21.31
CA LEU A 204 5.18 -5.31 -20.63
C LEU A 204 6.00 -5.83 -19.46
N GLY A 205 5.81 -7.09 -19.04
CA GLY A 205 6.43 -7.67 -17.87
C GLY A 205 5.98 -7.00 -16.55
N ILE A 206 4.76 -6.44 -16.53
CA ILE A 206 4.18 -5.80 -15.36
C ILE A 206 3.36 -6.83 -14.57
N GLY A 207 3.66 -6.97 -13.27
CA GLY A 207 2.93 -7.86 -12.37
C GLY A 207 3.74 -9.08 -11.93
N THR A 208 3.18 -9.83 -10.98
CA THR A 208 3.77 -11.06 -10.44
C THR A 208 2.99 -12.27 -10.96
N TYR A 209 3.62 -13.10 -11.79
CA TYR A 209 3.00 -14.23 -12.48
C TYR A 209 3.40 -15.60 -11.91
N LYS A 210 4.34 -15.64 -10.98
CA LYS A 210 4.80 -16.88 -10.34
C LYS A 210 4.88 -16.67 -8.84
N ASP A 211 4.61 -17.74 -8.08
CA ASP A 211 4.70 -17.73 -6.62
C ASP A 211 3.91 -16.58 -5.99
N VAL A 212 2.67 -16.39 -6.44
CA VAL A 212 1.76 -15.36 -5.90
C VAL A 212 1.40 -15.72 -4.47
N ALA A 213 1.62 -14.79 -3.53
CA ALA A 213 1.22 -14.95 -2.15
C ALA A 213 -0.31 -14.96 -2.07
N LEU A 214 -0.88 -15.98 -1.45
CA LEU A 214 -2.32 -16.17 -1.25
C LEU A 214 -2.59 -16.66 0.17
N ILE A 215 -3.85 -16.68 0.59
CA ILE A 215 -4.29 -17.16 1.90
C ILE A 215 -5.58 -17.97 1.75
N GLU A 216 -5.75 -19.02 2.55
CA GLU A 216 -6.99 -19.80 2.57
C GLU A 216 -8.07 -19.07 3.37
N GLU A 217 -9.33 -19.26 3.01
CA GLU A 217 -10.48 -18.65 3.69
C GLU A 217 -10.58 -19.04 5.17
N THR A 218 -10.06 -20.23 5.53
CA THR A 218 -10.04 -20.79 6.89
C THR A 218 -8.82 -20.37 7.71
N SER A 219 -7.78 -19.84 7.07
CA SER A 219 -6.57 -19.35 7.75
C SER A 219 -6.90 -18.23 8.72
N SER A 220 -6.07 -18.09 9.76
CA SER A 220 -6.22 -17.03 10.75
C SER A 220 -5.76 -15.67 10.21
N VAL A 221 -6.26 -14.60 10.82
CA VAL A 221 -5.75 -13.25 10.57
C VAL A 221 -4.26 -13.16 10.91
N TYR A 222 -3.80 -13.82 11.98
CA TYR A 222 -2.39 -13.84 12.37
C TYR A 222 -1.49 -14.40 11.26
N GLU A 223 -1.89 -15.51 10.63
CA GLU A 223 -1.18 -16.07 9.48
C GLU A 223 -1.11 -15.07 8.31
N ALA A 224 -2.22 -14.38 8.02
CA ALA A 224 -2.23 -13.35 6.97
C ALA A 224 -1.27 -12.19 7.29
N LEU A 225 -1.18 -11.75 8.56
CA LEU A 225 -0.22 -10.74 8.98
C LEU A 225 1.22 -11.24 8.75
N GLY A 226 1.50 -12.50 9.05
CA GLY A 226 2.79 -13.14 8.78
C GLY A 226 3.16 -13.10 7.30
N VAL A 227 2.21 -13.43 6.42
CA VAL A 227 2.43 -13.36 4.96
C VAL A 227 2.66 -11.91 4.50
N PHE A 228 1.91 -10.93 5.02
CA PHE A 228 2.14 -9.51 4.70
C PHE A 228 3.54 -9.04 5.06
N VAL A 229 4.05 -9.48 6.22
CA VAL A 229 5.39 -9.11 6.69
C VAL A 229 6.47 -9.82 5.87
N ALA A 230 6.36 -11.14 5.70
CA ALA A 230 7.36 -11.94 5.02
C ALA A 230 7.46 -11.64 3.51
N ARG A 231 6.30 -11.54 2.83
CA ARG A 231 6.22 -11.34 1.38
C ARG A 231 6.13 -9.86 0.97
N ARG A 232 6.01 -8.93 1.95
CA ARG A 232 5.89 -7.48 1.74
C ARG A 232 4.77 -7.07 0.77
N VAL A 233 3.72 -7.87 0.65
CA VAL A 233 2.56 -7.60 -0.20
C VAL A 233 1.52 -6.74 0.54
N SER A 234 0.67 -6.03 -0.20
CA SER A 234 -0.36 -5.15 0.37
C SER A 234 -1.73 -5.80 0.50
N ALA A 235 -1.95 -6.88 -0.25
CA ALA A 235 -3.19 -7.65 -0.26
C ALA A 235 -2.89 -9.11 -0.62
N LEU A 236 -3.76 -10.01 -0.18
CA LEU A 236 -3.68 -11.44 -0.43
C LEU A 236 -4.99 -11.92 -1.06
N PRO A 237 -4.96 -12.58 -2.22
CA PRO A 237 -6.09 -13.33 -2.71
C PRO A 237 -6.50 -14.38 -1.69
N VAL A 238 -7.79 -14.44 -1.35
CA VAL A 238 -8.36 -15.46 -0.47
C VAL A 238 -8.90 -16.58 -1.34
N VAL A 239 -8.45 -17.79 -1.09
CA VAL A 239 -8.83 -18.97 -1.86
C VAL A 239 -9.66 -19.93 -1.02
N ASN A 240 -10.62 -20.61 -1.67
CA ASN A 240 -11.37 -21.69 -1.05
C ASN A 240 -10.59 -23.02 -1.15
N ASN A 241 -11.18 -24.09 -0.62
CA ASN A 241 -10.66 -25.46 -0.64
C ASN A 241 -10.42 -26.03 -2.06
N LEU A 242 -11.05 -25.44 -3.09
CA LEU A 242 -10.86 -25.79 -4.50
C LEU A 242 -9.74 -24.95 -5.17
N GLY A 243 -9.07 -24.09 -4.41
CA GLY A 243 -8.05 -23.17 -4.93
C GLY A 243 -8.62 -22.01 -5.75
N LYS A 244 -9.95 -21.78 -5.74
CA LYS A 244 -10.58 -20.65 -6.42
C LYS A 244 -10.55 -19.40 -5.55
N VAL A 245 -10.18 -18.26 -6.12
CA VAL A 245 -10.24 -16.96 -5.42
C VAL A 245 -11.69 -16.59 -5.14
N VAL A 246 -11.99 -16.40 -3.88
CA VAL A 246 -13.33 -16.01 -3.40
C VAL A 246 -13.37 -14.59 -2.87
N ASN A 247 -12.23 -14.07 -2.40
CA ASN A 247 -12.14 -12.72 -1.86
C ASN A 247 -10.71 -12.19 -1.93
N LEU A 248 -10.51 -10.99 -1.41
CA LEU A 248 -9.20 -10.36 -1.22
C LEU A 248 -9.09 -9.87 0.23
N TYR A 249 -8.01 -10.19 0.90
CA TYR A 249 -7.67 -9.68 2.22
C TYR A 249 -6.53 -8.69 2.13
N SER A 250 -6.73 -7.47 2.59
CA SER A 250 -5.76 -6.38 2.48
C SER A 250 -5.22 -5.96 3.85
N ARG A 251 -4.08 -5.28 3.86
CA ARG A 251 -3.57 -4.66 5.09
C ARG A 251 -4.57 -3.71 5.75
N PHE A 252 -5.47 -3.12 4.96
CA PHE A 252 -6.50 -2.23 5.48
C PHE A 252 -7.58 -3.00 6.26
N ASP A 253 -7.87 -4.24 5.87
CA ASP A 253 -8.83 -5.08 6.58
C ASP A 253 -8.32 -5.43 7.99
N ALA A 254 -7.01 -5.65 8.12
CA ALA A 254 -6.39 -5.87 9.42
C ALA A 254 -6.52 -4.67 10.38
N ILE A 255 -6.54 -3.45 9.85
CA ILE A 255 -6.76 -2.23 10.64
C ILE A 255 -8.21 -2.10 11.12
N ASN A 256 -9.18 -2.62 10.37
CA ASN A 256 -10.57 -2.59 10.80
C ASN A 256 -10.80 -3.42 12.09
N LEU A 257 -9.98 -4.43 12.33
CA LEU A 257 -9.97 -5.15 13.62
C LEU A 257 -9.63 -4.21 14.79
N ALA A 258 -8.74 -3.25 14.57
CA ALA A 258 -8.41 -2.24 15.58
C ALA A 258 -9.60 -1.31 15.87
N ALA A 259 -10.36 -0.93 14.85
CA ALA A 259 -11.58 -0.12 15.01
C ALA A 259 -12.63 -0.80 15.89
N GLN A 260 -12.72 -2.11 15.79
CA GLN A 260 -13.67 -2.93 16.54
C GLN A 260 -13.13 -3.38 17.90
N GLN A 261 -11.93 -2.91 18.29
CA GLN A 261 -11.20 -3.39 19.47
C GLN A 261 -10.95 -4.90 19.48
N ALA A 262 -11.02 -5.53 18.31
CA ALA A 262 -10.87 -6.98 18.13
C ALA A 262 -9.41 -7.41 17.81
N TYR A 263 -8.45 -6.48 17.89
CA TYR A 263 -7.03 -6.78 17.63
C TYR A 263 -6.39 -7.74 18.65
N ASN A 264 -7.09 -8.01 19.75
CA ASN A 264 -6.67 -9.01 20.73
C ASN A 264 -7.03 -10.44 20.30
N ASN A 265 -7.82 -10.61 19.24
CA ASN A 265 -8.18 -11.93 18.73
C ASN A 265 -7.84 -12.02 17.23
N LEU A 266 -6.60 -12.38 16.94
CA LEU A 266 -6.11 -12.59 15.57
C LEU A 266 -6.24 -14.07 15.13
N ASP A 267 -6.79 -14.95 15.98
CA ASP A 267 -7.03 -16.35 15.66
C ASP A 267 -8.34 -16.55 14.88
N VAL A 268 -9.14 -15.50 14.71
CA VAL A 268 -10.35 -15.54 13.87
C VAL A 268 -9.99 -15.83 12.41
N SER A 269 -10.90 -16.54 11.71
CA SER A 269 -10.67 -16.85 10.31
C SER A 269 -10.71 -15.60 9.42
N ILE A 270 -10.04 -15.66 8.28
CA ILE A 270 -10.08 -14.61 7.27
C ILE A 270 -11.52 -14.32 6.84
N MET A 271 -12.33 -15.37 6.63
CA MET A 271 -13.72 -15.17 6.23
C MET A 271 -14.55 -14.47 7.30
N ASP A 272 -14.40 -14.83 8.58
CA ASP A 272 -15.10 -14.16 9.68
C ASP A 272 -14.68 -12.69 9.80
N SER A 273 -13.39 -12.41 9.66
CA SER A 273 -12.86 -11.06 9.62
C SER A 273 -13.42 -10.23 8.45
N LEU A 274 -13.60 -10.86 7.28
CA LEU A 274 -14.16 -10.20 6.10
C LEU A 274 -15.66 -9.95 6.19
N GLN A 275 -16.43 -10.80 6.89
CA GLN A 275 -17.86 -10.59 7.14
C GLN A 275 -18.13 -9.34 7.99
N GLN A 276 -17.16 -8.96 8.82
CA GLN A 276 -17.24 -7.75 9.65
C GLN A 276 -16.90 -6.46 8.89
N ARG A 277 -16.58 -6.54 7.59
CA ARG A 277 -16.43 -5.34 6.75
C ARG A 277 -17.75 -4.58 6.69
N TRP A 278 -17.68 -3.28 6.88
CA TRP A 278 -18.82 -2.40 6.63
C TRP A 278 -19.32 -2.60 5.20
N HIS A 279 -20.62 -2.69 5.03
CA HIS A 279 -21.40 -3.16 3.88
C HIS A 279 -21.17 -2.51 2.51
N CYS A 280 -20.00 -1.97 2.21
CA CYS A 280 -19.74 -1.21 0.98
C CYS A 280 -18.80 -1.90 -0.01
N PHE A 281 -18.69 -3.23 0.04
CA PHE A 281 -17.83 -3.95 -0.90
C PHE A 281 -18.65 -4.61 -1.99
N GLU A 282 -18.93 -3.84 -3.03
CA GLU A 282 -19.36 -4.40 -4.30
C GLU A 282 -18.14 -4.90 -5.05
N ASN A 283 -18.16 -6.15 -5.42
CA ASN A 283 -17.29 -6.89 -6.34
C ASN A 283 -15.79 -6.52 -6.40
N VAL A 284 -14.95 -7.54 -6.41
CA VAL A 284 -13.51 -7.45 -6.67
C VAL A 284 -13.29 -7.02 -8.11
N LEU A 285 -12.55 -5.93 -8.34
CA LEU A 285 -12.15 -5.54 -9.69
C LEU A 285 -11.15 -6.54 -10.27
N LYS A 286 -11.37 -6.90 -11.50
CA LYS A 286 -10.64 -7.94 -12.21
C LYS A 286 -10.08 -7.39 -13.50
N CYS A 287 -8.92 -7.88 -13.91
CA CYS A 287 -8.41 -7.71 -15.26
C CYS A 287 -7.99 -9.05 -15.83
N TYR A 288 -8.03 -9.16 -17.15
CA TYR A 288 -7.64 -10.37 -17.85
C TYR A 288 -6.25 -10.20 -18.47
N ALA A 289 -5.54 -11.30 -18.65
CA ALA A 289 -4.17 -11.29 -19.19
C ALA A 289 -4.08 -10.68 -20.59
N HIS A 290 -5.16 -10.76 -21.38
CA HIS A 290 -5.25 -10.21 -22.72
C HIS A 290 -5.67 -8.73 -22.78
N GLU A 291 -6.07 -8.14 -21.65
CA GLU A 291 -6.43 -6.72 -21.63
C GLU A 291 -5.20 -5.83 -21.72
N THR A 292 -5.35 -4.70 -22.41
CA THR A 292 -4.26 -3.74 -22.59
C THR A 292 -4.04 -2.89 -21.35
N LEU A 293 -2.83 -2.34 -21.20
CA LEU A 293 -2.50 -1.42 -20.12
C LEU A 293 -3.46 -0.22 -20.07
N GLU A 294 -3.87 0.30 -21.21
CA GLU A 294 -4.82 1.41 -21.30
C GLU A 294 -6.15 1.09 -20.63
N VAL A 295 -6.79 -0.03 -20.97
CA VAL A 295 -8.07 -0.46 -20.39
C VAL A 295 -7.95 -0.67 -18.89
N ILE A 296 -6.83 -1.20 -18.43
CA ILE A 296 -6.59 -1.45 -17.02
C ILE A 296 -6.42 -0.12 -16.26
N ILE A 297 -5.68 0.84 -16.81
CA ILE A 297 -5.52 2.18 -16.21
C ILE A 297 -6.86 2.91 -16.14
N GLU A 298 -7.66 2.89 -17.21
CA GLU A 298 -9.00 3.49 -17.21
C GLU A 298 -9.86 2.90 -16.10
N ARG A 299 -9.93 1.58 -16.00
CA ARG A 299 -10.67 0.89 -14.93
C ARG A 299 -10.18 1.25 -13.52
N LEU A 300 -8.85 1.36 -13.33
CA LEU A 300 -8.26 1.75 -12.05
C LEU A 300 -8.62 3.17 -11.63
N VAL A 301 -8.71 4.08 -12.57
CA VAL A 301 -9.05 5.49 -12.30
C VAL A 301 -10.54 5.66 -12.06
N GLU A 302 -11.39 5.05 -12.89
CA GLU A 302 -12.85 5.16 -12.80
C GLU A 302 -13.39 4.60 -11.47
N HIS A 303 -12.86 3.47 -11.03
CA HIS A 303 -13.33 2.82 -9.80
C HIS A 303 -12.55 3.26 -8.54
N GLU A 304 -11.72 4.29 -8.65
CA GLU A 304 -10.86 4.77 -7.54
C GLU A 304 -10.00 3.67 -6.89
N VAL A 305 -9.63 2.65 -7.66
CA VAL A 305 -9.00 1.43 -7.18
C VAL A 305 -7.48 1.56 -7.12
N LEU A 306 -6.86 0.93 -6.13
CA LEU A 306 -5.41 0.75 -6.06
C LEU A 306 -4.98 -0.46 -6.89
N MET A 307 -3.75 -0.40 -7.43
CA MET A 307 -3.16 -1.32 -8.40
C MET A 307 -3.61 -2.78 -8.34
N PRO A 308 -3.88 -3.38 -9.51
CA PRO A 308 -4.19 -4.81 -9.63
C PRO A 308 -3.03 -5.70 -9.16
N ALA A 309 -3.36 -6.75 -8.41
CA ALA A 309 -2.51 -7.92 -8.34
C ALA A 309 -2.75 -8.73 -9.60
N SER A 310 -1.77 -8.82 -10.50
CA SER A 310 -1.84 -9.73 -11.62
C SER A 310 -1.57 -11.16 -11.13
N ILE A 311 -2.55 -12.03 -11.22
CA ILE A 311 -2.42 -13.45 -10.89
C ILE A 311 -2.44 -14.23 -12.21
N PRO A 312 -1.43 -15.04 -12.52
CA PRO A 312 -1.39 -15.78 -13.79
C PRO A 312 -2.45 -16.88 -13.87
N GLU A 313 -3.11 -17.00 -15.00
CA GLU A 313 -4.07 -18.06 -15.30
C GLU A 313 -3.56 -19.49 -15.02
N ARG A 314 -2.25 -19.72 -15.18
CA ARG A 314 -1.68 -21.07 -15.06
C ARG A 314 -1.62 -21.64 -13.65
N GLN A 315 -1.65 -20.82 -12.60
CA GLN A 315 -1.72 -21.33 -11.23
C GLN A 315 -3.13 -21.80 -10.84
N TRP A 316 -4.14 -21.39 -11.59
CA TRP A 316 -5.53 -21.77 -11.41
C TRP A 316 -5.93 -23.02 -12.23
N ALA A 317 -5.18 -23.33 -13.29
CA ALA A 317 -5.52 -24.38 -14.26
C ALA A 317 -5.11 -25.80 -13.84
N THR A 318 -4.45 -26.01 -12.69
CA THR A 318 -4.04 -27.36 -12.25
C THR A 318 -5.11 -28.11 -11.47
N ARG A 319 -6.27 -27.52 -11.22
CA ARG A 319 -7.47 -28.24 -10.73
C ARG A 319 -8.72 -27.78 -11.47
N GLU A 320 -9.02 -28.51 -12.54
CA GLU A 320 -10.27 -28.62 -13.30
C GLU A 320 -11.28 -27.47 -13.31
N ARG A 321 -11.47 -26.91 -14.53
CA ARG A 321 -12.67 -26.23 -15.05
C ARG A 321 -13.24 -25.08 -14.22
N ALA A 322 -12.61 -23.93 -14.35
CA ALA A 322 -13.27 -22.66 -14.16
C ALA A 322 -12.86 -21.72 -15.30
N ASP A 323 -13.76 -20.82 -15.69
CA ASP A 323 -13.66 -19.87 -16.80
C ASP A 323 -12.24 -19.41 -17.12
N PRO A 324 -11.79 -19.53 -18.37
CA PRO A 324 -10.45 -19.09 -18.76
C PRO A 324 -10.39 -17.55 -18.76
N GLY A 325 -9.49 -17.01 -18.00
CA GLY A 325 -9.10 -15.60 -18.15
C GLY A 325 -9.30 -14.66 -16.98
N PHE A 326 -9.34 -15.15 -15.77
CA PHE A 326 -9.69 -14.33 -14.62
C PHE A 326 -8.47 -13.85 -13.82
N VAL A 327 -8.31 -12.53 -13.66
CA VAL A 327 -7.35 -11.88 -12.75
C VAL A 327 -8.09 -10.88 -11.88
N GLU A 328 -7.99 -11.03 -10.57
CA GLU A 328 -8.82 -10.32 -9.62
C GLU A 328 -8.08 -9.23 -8.84
N CYS A 329 -8.63 -8.02 -8.80
CA CYS A 329 -8.07 -6.89 -8.07
C CYS A 329 -9.12 -6.08 -7.35
N LYS A 330 -8.94 -5.84 -6.08
CA LYS A 330 -9.87 -5.04 -5.28
C LYS A 330 -9.21 -3.92 -4.51
N TRP A 331 -9.77 -2.73 -4.68
CA TRP A 331 -9.59 -1.64 -3.74
C TRP A 331 -10.77 -0.70 -3.76
N THR A 332 -11.31 -0.38 -2.61
CA THR A 332 -12.28 0.68 -2.45
C THR A 332 -11.75 1.70 -1.45
N SER A 333 -11.67 2.95 -1.83
CA SER A 333 -11.63 4.07 -0.91
C SER A 333 -12.96 4.78 -1.03
N ARG A 334 -13.72 4.80 0.03
CA ARG A 334 -14.82 5.74 0.16
C ARG A 334 -14.29 7.02 0.77
N GLU A 335 -14.14 8.06 -0.04
CA GLU A 335 -14.32 9.43 0.37
C GLU A 335 -15.72 9.82 -0.08
N GLU A 336 -16.73 9.50 0.70
CA GLU A 336 -18.01 10.18 0.62
C GLU A 336 -18.36 10.66 2.00
N GLY A 337 -18.32 11.99 2.11
CA GLY A 337 -18.78 12.71 3.25
C GLY A 337 -20.26 12.41 3.54
N ASN A 338 -20.56 12.28 4.80
CA ASN A 338 -21.88 12.49 5.35
C ASN A 338 -22.35 13.91 4.98
N GLU A 339 -23.10 14.05 3.89
CA GLU A 339 -24.12 15.05 3.75
C GLU A 339 -25.46 14.34 3.85
N SER A 340 -26.03 14.39 5.00
CA SER A 340 -27.42 14.57 5.36
C SER A 340 -27.79 13.87 6.66
N MET A 341 -27.71 14.59 7.74
CA MET A 341 -28.71 14.49 8.79
C MET A 341 -29.11 15.91 9.17
N LYS A 342 -30.24 16.33 8.61
CA LYS A 342 -31.16 17.18 9.32
C LYS A 342 -32.07 16.32 10.18
#